data_2b053b160155cd7d998f646a0e640af9
#
_entry.id   2b053b160155cd7d998f646a0e640af9
#
_cell.length_a   1.000
_cell.length_b   1.000
_cell.length_c   1.000
_cell.angle_alpha   90.00
_cell.angle_beta   90.00
_cell.angle_gamma   90.00
#
_symmetry.space_group_name_H-M   'P 1'
#
loop_
_entity.id
_entity.type
_entity.pdbx_description
1 polymer ?
#
loop_
_entity_poly.entity_id
_entity_poly.type
_entity_poly.pdbx_seq_one_letter_code
_entity_poly.pdbx_strand_id
1 'polypeptide(L)'
;MKIFNSPIISKKYKGSAIAIGNFDGVHKGHQKVFKQAKKFAKKNKIRFGILTFTPLPVMFFNKKASNYRLASEDLKFKIFKKYGVDFLVNIKFNKTFSKISAIKFIKNIIYKKISPKLIFVSNNFKFGNKRKGNVNLLKKFGKKYDYKLLKINPFRNQGKMISSTGIRKCLQTGNLDLANKLLSRTWFIDGYVKKGKKLGRKLGYRTCNIYIKNYILPKVGIYAIKVVIGNKRKMYNGIGYLGSRPTFGGKEIFLEVNIFGIQKKLYKKRLRVYFIKFIRMDKKFKNSAKLINQMNKDVIFAKKGLKTKLVL
;
A
#
# COMPACT_ATOMS: atom_id res chain seq x y z
N MET A 1 -9.41 -14.87 9.17
CA MET A 1 -7.98 -14.59 9.43
C MET A 1 -7.84 -14.05 10.84
N LYS A 2 -7.15 -14.76 11.72
CA LYS A 2 -6.80 -14.30 13.09
C LYS A 2 -5.59 -13.38 13.03
N ILE A 3 -5.59 -12.30 13.81
CA ILE A 3 -4.46 -11.35 13.86
C ILE A 3 -3.79 -11.46 15.23
N PHE A 4 -2.46 -11.60 15.22
CA PHE A 4 -1.58 -11.56 16.39
C PHE A 4 -0.68 -10.34 16.24
N ASN A 5 -0.71 -9.44 17.22
CA ASN A 5 0.14 -8.24 17.26
C ASN A 5 1.51 -8.49 17.94
N SER A 6 1.79 -9.75 18.25
CA SER A 6 3.07 -10.24 18.78
C SER A 6 3.45 -11.53 18.08
N PRO A 7 4.70 -12.00 18.18
CA PRO A 7 5.10 -13.27 17.59
C PRO A 7 4.56 -14.50 18.36
N ILE A 8 3.90 -14.32 19.49
CA ILE A 8 3.31 -15.41 20.27
C ILE A 8 1.98 -15.78 19.62
N ILE A 9 1.89 -17.00 19.12
CA ILE A 9 0.70 -17.55 18.47
C ILE A 9 0.17 -18.78 19.24
N SER A 10 -1.13 -19.03 19.12
CA SER A 10 -1.75 -20.21 19.73
C SER A 10 -1.22 -21.51 19.12
N LYS A 11 -1.17 -22.60 19.90
CA LYS A 11 -0.66 -23.94 19.52
C LYS A 11 -1.23 -24.43 18.18
N LYS A 12 -2.52 -24.17 17.91
CA LYS A 12 -3.20 -24.57 16.66
C LYS A 12 -2.66 -23.91 15.39
N TYR A 13 -1.82 -22.88 15.48
CA TYR A 13 -1.17 -22.20 14.33
C TYR A 13 0.30 -22.58 14.17
N LYS A 14 0.90 -23.32 15.12
CA LYS A 14 2.23 -23.89 14.97
C LYS A 14 2.23 -24.97 13.88
N GLY A 15 3.39 -25.32 13.37
CA GLY A 15 3.50 -26.28 12.25
C GLY A 15 2.93 -25.77 10.91
N SER A 16 2.72 -24.46 10.77
CA SER A 16 2.11 -23.83 9.59
C SER A 16 3.12 -23.57 8.45
N ALA A 17 2.59 -23.23 7.28
CA ALA A 17 3.32 -22.54 6.22
C ALA A 17 3.26 -21.03 6.47
N ILE A 18 4.37 -20.32 6.46
CA ILE A 18 4.40 -18.88 6.74
C ILE A 18 5.16 -18.10 5.64
N ALA A 19 4.56 -17.02 5.16
CA ALA A 19 5.25 -16.08 4.28
C ALA A 19 5.75 -14.89 5.10
N ILE A 20 7.05 -14.54 4.96
CA ILE A 20 7.67 -13.45 5.73
C ILE A 20 8.04 -12.30 4.79
N GLY A 21 7.57 -11.10 5.10
CA GLY A 21 7.89 -9.90 4.33
C GLY A 21 7.08 -8.67 4.69
N ASN A 22 7.44 -7.54 4.12
CA ASN A 22 6.71 -6.28 4.31
C ASN A 22 5.37 -6.25 3.57
N PHE A 23 5.30 -6.93 2.44
CA PHE A 23 4.11 -7.04 1.58
C PHE A 23 3.42 -5.70 1.28
N ASP A 24 4.20 -4.62 1.17
CA ASP A 24 3.65 -3.32 0.88
C ASP A 24 3.06 -3.28 -0.53
N GLY A 25 1.81 -2.83 -0.62
CA GLY A 25 1.05 -2.79 -1.87
C GLY A 25 0.51 -4.14 -2.35
N VAL A 26 0.93 -5.27 -1.79
CA VAL A 26 0.50 -6.63 -2.21
C VAL A 26 0.43 -6.78 -3.74
N HIS A 27 1.53 -6.46 -4.42
CA HIS A 27 1.64 -6.53 -5.89
C HIS A 27 1.69 -7.98 -6.41
N LYS A 28 1.63 -8.19 -7.73
CA LYS A 28 1.62 -9.52 -8.38
C LYS A 28 2.70 -10.48 -7.87
N GLY A 29 3.91 -9.98 -7.58
CA GLY A 29 4.96 -10.80 -6.98
C GLY A 29 4.59 -11.34 -5.60
N HIS A 30 4.00 -10.53 -4.73
CA HIS A 30 3.48 -10.98 -3.43
C HIS A 30 2.31 -11.95 -3.58
N GLN A 31 1.40 -11.67 -4.51
CA GLN A 31 0.24 -12.53 -4.79
C GLN A 31 0.67 -13.92 -5.25
N LYS A 32 1.73 -14.03 -6.05
CA LYS A 32 2.33 -15.33 -6.45
C LYS A 32 2.80 -16.11 -5.23
N VAL A 33 3.50 -15.45 -4.30
CA VAL A 33 3.94 -16.08 -3.03
C VAL A 33 2.74 -16.63 -2.26
N PHE A 34 1.68 -15.84 -2.11
CA PHE A 34 0.49 -16.25 -1.36
C PHE A 34 -0.24 -17.43 -2.01
N LYS A 35 -0.38 -17.42 -3.34
CA LYS A 35 -0.98 -18.54 -4.08
C LYS A 35 -0.19 -19.83 -3.89
N GLN A 36 1.13 -19.79 -3.97
CA GLN A 36 1.99 -20.95 -3.76
C GLN A 36 1.94 -21.43 -2.31
N ALA A 37 2.02 -20.52 -1.34
CA ALA A 37 1.94 -20.87 0.07
C ALA A 37 0.58 -21.49 0.44
N LYS A 38 -0.53 -20.94 -0.09
CA LYS A 38 -1.87 -21.49 0.14
C LYS A 38 -2.04 -22.85 -0.51
N LYS A 39 -1.54 -23.06 -1.76
CA LYS A 39 -1.56 -24.35 -2.43
C LYS A 39 -0.81 -25.41 -1.62
N PHE A 40 0.39 -25.08 -1.13
CA PHE A 40 1.18 -25.96 -0.29
C PHE A 40 0.46 -26.27 1.04
N ALA A 41 -0.05 -25.26 1.71
CA ALA A 41 -0.76 -25.42 2.98
C ALA A 41 -1.97 -26.35 2.84
N LYS A 42 -2.76 -26.17 1.75
CA LYS A 42 -3.91 -27.04 1.44
C LYS A 42 -3.47 -28.49 1.21
N LYS A 43 -2.42 -28.72 0.38
CA LYS A 43 -1.89 -30.07 0.09
C LYS A 43 -1.45 -30.81 1.37
N ASN A 44 -0.84 -30.09 2.30
CA ASN A 44 -0.30 -30.68 3.53
C ASN A 44 -1.25 -30.55 4.74
N LYS A 45 -2.50 -30.15 4.54
CA LYS A 45 -3.51 -29.98 5.59
C LYS A 45 -3.04 -29.10 6.76
N ILE A 46 -2.18 -28.10 6.49
CA ILE A 46 -1.65 -27.15 7.47
C ILE A 46 -2.19 -25.74 7.21
N ARG A 47 -2.08 -24.84 8.19
CA ARG A 47 -2.52 -23.44 8.05
C ARG A 47 -1.50 -22.61 7.30
N PHE A 48 -2.00 -21.55 6.63
CA PHE A 48 -1.17 -20.56 5.97
C PHE A 48 -1.19 -19.23 6.74
N GLY A 49 -0.03 -18.76 7.19
CA GLY A 49 0.15 -17.52 7.89
C GLY A 49 1.04 -16.52 7.13
N ILE A 50 0.94 -15.27 7.55
CA ILE A 50 1.86 -14.19 7.13
C ILE A 50 2.51 -13.59 8.36
N LEU A 51 3.82 -13.31 8.27
CA LEU A 51 4.54 -12.47 9.21
C LEU A 51 4.93 -11.16 8.50
N THR A 52 4.48 -10.03 9.06
CA THR A 52 4.77 -8.69 8.56
C THR A 52 5.05 -7.72 9.71
N PHE A 53 5.42 -6.49 9.38
CA PHE A 53 5.90 -5.49 10.33
C PHE A 53 5.13 -4.17 10.19
N THR A 54 4.82 -3.54 11.32
CA THR A 54 4.17 -2.24 11.39
C THR A 54 4.84 -1.35 12.44
N PRO A 55 5.27 -0.12 12.09
CA PRO A 55 5.38 0.44 10.72
C PRO A 55 6.34 -0.37 9.84
N LEU A 56 6.38 -0.06 8.55
CA LEU A 56 7.39 -0.64 7.66
C LEU A 56 8.79 -0.26 8.16
N PRO A 57 9.79 -1.17 8.17
CA PRO A 57 11.13 -0.87 8.69
C PRO A 57 11.75 0.41 8.09
N VAL A 58 11.56 0.66 6.79
CA VAL A 58 12.05 1.88 6.15
C VAL A 58 11.43 3.15 6.73
N MET A 59 10.15 3.12 7.11
CA MET A 59 9.47 4.27 7.72
C MET A 59 9.89 4.49 9.18
N PHE A 60 10.32 3.43 9.86
CA PHE A 60 10.87 3.52 11.20
C PHE A 60 12.25 4.17 11.21
N PHE A 61 13.16 3.73 10.32
CA PHE A 61 14.52 4.25 10.26
C PHE A 61 14.64 5.62 9.58
N ASN A 62 13.77 5.91 8.62
CA ASN A 62 13.78 7.17 7.88
C ASN A 62 12.50 7.97 8.14
N LYS A 63 12.58 8.93 9.06
CA LYS A 63 11.46 9.84 9.37
C LYS A 63 10.99 10.66 8.14
N LYS A 64 11.88 10.93 7.17
CA LYS A 64 11.51 11.58 5.90
C LYS A 64 10.64 10.69 5.00
N ALA A 65 10.63 9.37 5.23
CA ALA A 65 9.77 8.41 4.53
C ALA A 65 8.37 8.30 5.17
N SER A 66 7.85 9.36 5.79
CA SER A 66 6.50 9.37 6.37
C SER A 66 5.41 9.02 5.34
N ASN A 67 5.57 9.48 4.10
CA ASN A 67 4.68 9.17 2.98
C ASN A 67 5.33 8.11 2.06
N TYR A 68 5.17 6.84 2.42
CA TYR A 68 5.88 5.75 1.75
C TYR A 68 5.00 4.58 1.32
N ARG A 69 3.90 4.29 2.02
CA ARG A 69 3.10 3.09 1.79
C ARG A 69 2.37 3.11 0.46
N LEU A 70 2.34 1.96 -0.21
CA LEU A 70 1.49 1.73 -1.39
C LEU A 70 0.05 1.39 -1.02
N ALA A 71 -0.19 0.92 0.19
CA ALA A 71 -1.51 0.54 0.68
C ALA A 71 -1.63 0.81 2.19
N SER A 72 -2.85 1.13 2.66
CA SER A 72 -3.15 1.13 4.08
C SER A 72 -3.04 -0.29 4.68
N GLU A 73 -2.89 -0.38 6.00
CA GLU A 73 -2.90 -1.67 6.69
C GLU A 73 -4.22 -2.40 6.49
N ASP A 74 -5.34 -1.69 6.63
CA ASP A 74 -6.67 -2.24 6.40
C ASP A 74 -6.81 -2.90 5.02
N LEU A 75 -6.34 -2.20 3.97
CA LEU A 75 -6.37 -2.75 2.62
C LEU A 75 -5.47 -3.97 2.51
N LYS A 76 -4.26 -3.91 3.05
CA LYS A 76 -3.31 -5.01 3.06
C LYS A 76 -3.92 -6.25 3.72
N PHE A 77 -4.55 -6.09 4.87
CA PHE A 77 -5.19 -7.19 5.63
C PHE A 77 -6.42 -7.75 4.90
N LYS A 78 -7.24 -6.89 4.27
CA LYS A 78 -8.35 -7.34 3.41
C LYS A 78 -7.86 -8.19 2.25
N ILE A 79 -6.75 -7.78 1.60
CA ILE A 79 -6.15 -8.57 0.52
C ILE A 79 -5.61 -9.90 1.06
N PHE A 80 -4.93 -9.94 2.21
CA PHE A 80 -4.47 -11.19 2.82
C PHE A 80 -5.64 -12.16 3.04
N LYS A 81 -6.77 -11.67 3.57
CA LYS A 81 -7.98 -12.47 3.74
C LYS A 81 -8.50 -13.03 2.40
N LYS A 82 -8.51 -12.20 1.33
CA LYS A 82 -8.92 -12.63 -0.03
C LYS A 82 -8.02 -13.75 -0.57
N TYR A 83 -6.73 -13.79 -0.19
CA TYR A 83 -5.79 -14.85 -0.58
C TYR A 83 -5.83 -16.07 0.35
N GLY A 84 -6.81 -16.16 1.25
CA GLY A 84 -7.00 -17.31 2.11
C GLY A 84 -5.95 -17.46 3.20
N VAL A 85 -5.41 -16.35 3.70
CA VAL A 85 -4.52 -16.33 4.86
C VAL A 85 -5.33 -16.68 6.11
N ASP A 86 -4.91 -17.71 6.83
CA ASP A 86 -5.60 -18.20 8.03
C ASP A 86 -5.25 -17.31 9.25
N PHE A 87 -4.00 -16.86 9.35
CA PHE A 87 -3.55 -15.97 10.43
C PHE A 87 -2.46 -14.99 9.99
N LEU A 88 -2.38 -13.88 10.71
CA LEU A 88 -1.41 -12.81 10.50
C LEU A 88 -0.64 -12.57 11.80
N VAL A 89 0.69 -12.59 11.73
CA VAL A 89 1.58 -12.11 12.78
C VAL A 89 2.07 -10.73 12.36
N ASN A 90 1.50 -9.68 12.96
CA ASN A 90 1.83 -8.29 12.67
C ASN A 90 2.73 -7.74 13.79
N ILE A 91 4.04 -7.79 13.59
CA ILE A 91 5.00 -7.39 14.63
C ILE A 91 5.16 -5.87 14.63
N LYS A 92 5.02 -5.26 15.82
CA LYS A 92 5.36 -3.84 16.03
C LYS A 92 6.86 -3.64 15.81
N PHE A 93 7.22 -2.91 14.75
CA PHE A 93 8.62 -2.58 14.47
C PHE A 93 9.01 -1.33 15.26
N ASN A 94 9.80 -1.52 16.30
CA ASN A 94 10.23 -0.47 17.22
C ASN A 94 11.76 -0.55 17.49
N LYS A 95 12.28 0.33 18.32
CA LYS A 95 13.71 0.40 18.67
C LYS A 95 14.23 -0.92 19.24
N THR A 96 13.48 -1.57 20.11
CA THR A 96 13.86 -2.87 20.71
C THR A 96 13.90 -3.97 19.63
N PHE A 97 12.85 -4.08 18.81
CA PHE A 97 12.81 -5.08 17.74
C PHE A 97 13.90 -4.86 16.68
N SER A 98 14.21 -3.61 16.35
CA SER A 98 15.25 -3.27 15.35
C SER A 98 16.67 -3.69 15.77
N LYS A 99 16.93 -3.86 17.07
CA LYS A 99 18.21 -4.32 17.63
C LYS A 99 18.36 -5.84 17.70
N ILE A 100 17.31 -6.61 17.39
CA ILE A 100 17.34 -8.08 17.43
C ILE A 100 18.30 -8.61 16.37
N SER A 101 19.31 -9.40 16.76
CA SER A 101 20.23 -10.02 15.82
C SER A 101 19.53 -11.04 14.92
N ALA A 102 20.11 -11.36 13.77
CA ALA A 102 19.55 -12.35 12.85
C ALA A 102 19.37 -13.73 13.52
N ILE A 103 20.33 -14.16 14.32
CA ILE A 103 20.26 -15.43 15.05
C ILE A 103 19.15 -15.41 16.11
N LYS A 104 19.06 -14.34 16.91
CA LYS A 104 17.97 -14.19 17.90
C LYS A 104 16.60 -14.15 17.23
N PHE A 105 16.46 -13.52 16.04
CA PHE A 105 15.22 -13.54 15.26
C PHE A 105 14.83 -14.97 14.87
N ILE A 106 15.78 -15.76 14.35
CA ILE A 106 15.50 -17.17 13.97
C ILE A 106 15.16 -18.00 15.21
N LYS A 107 16.02 -17.98 16.25
CA LYS A 107 15.85 -18.81 17.45
C LYS A 107 14.58 -18.44 18.23
N ASN A 108 14.41 -17.17 18.56
CA ASN A 108 13.38 -16.76 19.51
C ASN A 108 12.03 -16.47 18.86
N ILE A 109 12.01 -16.00 17.59
CA ILE A 109 10.76 -15.63 16.93
C ILE A 109 10.30 -16.75 16.01
N ILE A 110 11.15 -17.14 15.04
CA ILE A 110 10.75 -18.17 14.07
C ILE A 110 10.57 -19.51 14.75
N TYR A 111 11.59 -20.03 15.44
CA TYR A 111 11.54 -21.36 16.03
C TYR A 111 10.68 -21.42 17.28
N LYS A 112 11.05 -20.70 18.35
CA LYS A 112 10.39 -20.87 19.66
C LYS A 112 8.92 -20.40 19.66
N LYS A 113 8.61 -19.28 19.00
CA LYS A 113 7.29 -18.66 19.10
C LYS A 113 6.34 -19.07 17.97
N ILE A 114 6.81 -19.08 16.72
CA ILE A 114 5.97 -19.36 15.54
C ILE A 114 6.02 -20.85 15.18
N SER A 115 7.20 -21.48 15.23
CA SER A 115 7.43 -22.89 14.91
C SER A 115 6.76 -23.33 13.59
N PRO A 116 7.12 -22.74 12.43
CA PRO A 116 6.55 -23.12 11.14
C PRO A 116 7.19 -24.41 10.61
N LYS A 117 6.46 -25.19 9.80
CA LYS A 117 7.03 -26.29 8.98
C LYS A 117 7.65 -25.79 7.69
N LEU A 118 7.12 -24.68 7.15
CA LEU A 118 7.60 -24.14 5.90
C LEU A 118 7.61 -22.60 5.91
N ILE A 119 8.70 -22.01 5.44
CA ILE A 119 8.89 -20.57 5.33
C ILE A 119 9.00 -20.17 3.86
N PHE A 120 8.23 -19.17 3.45
CA PHE A 120 8.30 -18.54 2.15
C PHE A 120 8.92 -17.15 2.27
N VAL A 121 9.98 -16.89 1.53
CA VAL A 121 10.66 -15.58 1.46
C VAL A 121 11.04 -15.23 0.02
N SER A 122 11.25 -13.95 -0.25
CA SER A 122 11.88 -13.53 -1.52
C SER A 122 13.37 -13.88 -1.52
N ASN A 123 13.96 -14.05 -2.72
CA ASN A 123 15.38 -14.39 -2.86
C ASN A 123 16.34 -13.39 -2.20
N ASN A 124 15.94 -12.11 -2.14
CA ASN A 124 16.73 -11.03 -1.56
C ASN A 124 16.28 -10.65 -0.13
N PHE A 125 15.58 -11.56 0.57
CA PHE A 125 15.10 -11.30 1.92
C PHE A 125 16.27 -11.07 2.88
N LYS A 126 16.21 -9.94 3.60
CA LYS A 126 17.17 -9.55 4.64
C LYS A 126 16.43 -9.26 5.94
N PHE A 127 17.00 -9.64 7.07
CA PHE A 127 16.40 -9.48 8.40
C PHE A 127 17.44 -9.28 9.50
N GLY A 128 16.96 -9.04 10.72
CA GLY A 128 17.80 -8.80 11.90
C GLY A 128 18.48 -7.44 11.87
N ASN A 129 19.17 -7.13 12.96
CA ASN A 129 19.88 -5.85 13.13
C ASN A 129 20.84 -5.60 11.96
N LYS A 130 20.87 -4.35 11.45
CA LYS A 130 21.66 -3.92 10.28
C LYS A 130 21.51 -4.84 9.06
N ARG A 131 20.39 -5.60 8.94
CA ARG A 131 20.09 -6.52 7.83
C ARG A 131 21.15 -7.62 7.63
N LYS A 132 21.86 -8.03 8.71
CA LYS A 132 22.92 -9.06 8.66
C LYS A 132 22.40 -10.46 8.35
N GLY A 133 21.11 -10.75 8.60
CA GLY A 133 20.46 -12.00 8.24
C GLY A 133 20.05 -12.02 6.76
N ASN A 134 20.19 -13.20 6.15
CA ASN A 134 19.84 -13.45 4.76
C ASN A 134 19.20 -14.83 4.57
N VAL A 135 18.82 -15.15 3.34
CA VAL A 135 18.15 -16.41 2.97
C VAL A 135 19.02 -17.63 3.26
N ASN A 136 20.36 -17.53 3.06
CA ASN A 136 21.27 -18.65 3.34
C ASN A 136 21.35 -18.95 4.82
N LEU A 137 21.36 -17.92 5.67
CA LEU A 137 21.31 -18.11 7.12
C LEU A 137 20.02 -18.80 7.54
N LEU A 138 18.86 -18.39 7.00
CA LEU A 138 17.59 -19.10 7.24
C LEU A 138 17.67 -20.57 6.80
N LYS A 139 18.24 -20.86 5.63
CA LYS A 139 18.39 -22.22 5.14
C LYS A 139 19.26 -23.07 6.06
N LYS A 140 20.41 -22.54 6.52
CA LYS A 140 21.31 -23.20 7.49
C LYS A 140 20.56 -23.63 8.76
N PHE A 141 19.77 -22.72 9.34
CA PHE A 141 19.00 -23.01 10.54
C PHE A 141 17.76 -23.88 10.31
N GLY A 142 17.31 -24.05 9.07
CA GLY A 142 16.19 -24.91 8.70
C GLY A 142 16.42 -26.37 9.10
N LYS A 143 17.63 -26.88 8.87
CA LYS A 143 18.03 -28.23 9.30
C LYS A 143 18.00 -28.37 10.84
N LYS A 144 18.50 -27.34 11.56
CA LYS A 144 18.57 -27.37 13.03
C LYS A 144 17.20 -27.29 13.72
N TYR A 145 16.25 -26.58 13.13
CA TYR A 145 14.95 -26.26 13.73
C TYR A 145 13.76 -26.88 12.98
N ASP A 146 14.04 -27.88 12.14
CA ASP A 146 13.05 -28.69 11.40
C ASP A 146 12.02 -27.84 10.65
N TYR A 147 12.49 -26.89 9.84
CA TYR A 147 11.64 -26.19 8.87
C TYR A 147 12.24 -26.19 7.48
N LYS A 148 11.39 -26.30 6.47
CA LYS A 148 11.78 -26.13 5.07
C LYS A 148 11.72 -24.66 4.68
N LEU A 149 12.60 -24.24 3.76
CA LEU A 149 12.63 -22.88 3.23
C LEU A 149 12.41 -22.90 1.72
N LEU A 150 11.39 -22.17 1.26
CA LEU A 150 11.15 -21.94 -0.17
C LEU A 150 11.45 -20.50 -0.54
N LYS A 151 12.40 -20.35 -1.44
CA LYS A 151 12.73 -19.08 -2.09
C LYS A 151 11.74 -18.85 -3.22
N ILE A 152 11.09 -17.70 -3.25
CA ILE A 152 10.21 -17.32 -4.34
C ILE A 152 10.94 -16.44 -5.31
N ASN A 153 11.08 -16.93 -6.55
CA ASN A 153 11.68 -16.14 -7.63
C ASN A 153 10.87 -14.88 -7.90
N PRO A 154 11.54 -13.76 -8.13
CA PRO A 154 10.88 -12.51 -8.48
C PRO A 154 9.91 -12.70 -9.65
N PHE A 155 8.73 -12.13 -9.54
CA PHE A 155 7.83 -12.08 -10.67
C PHE A 155 8.28 -10.98 -11.62
N ARG A 156 8.47 -11.33 -12.92
CA ARG A 156 8.88 -10.40 -13.97
C ARG A 156 7.68 -10.01 -14.83
N ASN A 157 7.64 -8.78 -15.28
CA ASN A 157 6.72 -8.28 -16.30
C ASN A 157 7.56 -7.65 -17.41
N GLN A 158 7.47 -8.18 -18.61
CA GLN A 158 8.30 -7.75 -19.75
C GLN A 158 9.79 -7.66 -19.39
N GLY A 159 10.36 -8.74 -18.85
CA GLY A 159 11.76 -8.81 -18.43
C GLY A 159 12.11 -8.07 -17.14
N LYS A 160 11.33 -7.06 -16.70
CA LYS A 160 11.61 -6.25 -15.52
C LYS A 160 11.02 -6.86 -14.25
N MET A 161 11.81 -6.88 -13.17
CA MET A 161 11.39 -7.39 -11.86
C MET A 161 10.32 -6.48 -11.25
N ILE A 162 9.20 -7.09 -10.83
CA ILE A 162 8.15 -6.37 -10.09
C ILE A 162 8.57 -6.20 -8.64
N SER A 163 8.60 -4.95 -8.18
CA SER A 163 8.90 -4.59 -6.79
C SER A 163 8.06 -3.42 -6.30
N SER A 164 7.88 -3.31 -4.98
CA SER A 164 7.22 -2.13 -4.40
C SER A 164 7.94 -0.82 -4.75
N THR A 165 9.27 -0.85 -4.90
CA THR A 165 10.07 0.31 -5.33
C THR A 165 9.74 0.72 -6.77
N GLY A 166 9.65 -0.23 -7.69
CA GLY A 166 9.25 0.05 -9.07
C GLY A 166 7.84 0.65 -9.16
N ILE A 167 6.90 0.13 -8.36
CA ILE A 167 5.52 0.66 -8.33
C ILE A 167 5.49 2.09 -7.76
N ARG A 168 6.29 2.38 -6.72
CA ARG A 168 6.40 3.77 -6.23
C ARG A 168 6.91 4.70 -7.32
N LYS A 169 7.94 4.29 -8.06
CA LYS A 169 8.46 5.07 -9.20
C LYS A 169 7.36 5.32 -10.25
N CYS A 170 6.56 4.31 -10.60
CA CYS A 170 5.44 4.48 -11.53
C CYS A 170 4.44 5.55 -11.03
N LEU A 171 4.05 5.50 -9.75
CA LEU A 171 3.16 6.51 -9.17
C LEU A 171 3.79 7.90 -9.17
N GLN A 172 5.06 8.02 -8.80
CA GLN A 172 5.79 9.29 -8.74
C GLN A 172 6.03 9.93 -10.12
N THR A 173 6.06 9.11 -11.18
CA THR A 173 6.16 9.59 -12.57
C THR A 173 4.81 9.75 -13.26
N GLY A 174 3.69 9.41 -12.59
CA GLY A 174 2.33 9.51 -13.14
C GLY A 174 1.91 8.32 -14.03
N ASN A 175 2.74 7.28 -14.14
CA ASN A 175 2.39 6.07 -14.90
C ASN A 175 1.45 5.17 -14.10
N LEU A 176 0.19 5.60 -14.00
CA LEU A 176 -0.84 4.90 -13.23
C LEU A 176 -1.21 3.54 -13.83
N ASP A 177 -1.22 3.44 -15.16
CA ASP A 177 -1.62 2.22 -15.86
C ASP A 177 -0.67 1.07 -15.50
N LEU A 178 0.62 1.32 -15.57
CA LEU A 178 1.62 0.33 -15.18
C LEU A 178 1.53 0.02 -13.68
N ALA A 179 1.39 1.03 -12.82
CA ALA A 179 1.24 0.82 -11.38
C ALA A 179 0.02 -0.07 -11.07
N ASN A 180 -1.13 0.21 -11.68
CA ASN A 180 -2.37 -0.55 -11.52
C ASN A 180 -2.24 -1.99 -12.05
N LYS A 181 -1.61 -2.18 -13.22
CA LYS A 181 -1.29 -3.50 -13.80
C LYS A 181 -0.43 -4.34 -12.85
N LEU A 182 0.60 -3.74 -12.25
CA LEU A 182 1.51 -4.40 -11.31
C LEU A 182 0.86 -4.72 -9.96
N LEU A 183 -0.06 -3.88 -9.50
CA LEU A 183 -0.83 -4.07 -8.28
C LEU A 183 -2.02 -5.05 -8.47
N SER A 184 -2.43 -5.33 -9.72
CA SER A 184 -3.67 -6.06 -10.07
C SER A 184 -4.93 -5.39 -9.51
N ARG A 185 -4.89 -4.09 -9.33
CA ARG A 185 -6.02 -3.25 -8.90
C ARG A 185 -5.73 -1.79 -9.16
N THR A 186 -6.77 -1.00 -9.28
CA THR A 186 -6.63 0.46 -9.33
C THR A 186 -6.14 0.98 -7.99
N TRP A 187 -5.05 1.72 -8.01
CA TRP A 187 -4.47 2.33 -6.81
C TRP A 187 -5.35 3.45 -6.29
N PHE A 188 -5.44 3.57 -4.97
CA PHE A 188 -6.27 4.57 -4.32
C PHE A 188 -5.68 5.05 -2.99
N ILE A 189 -6.17 6.20 -2.54
CA ILE A 189 -5.93 6.76 -1.22
C ILE A 189 -7.25 6.79 -0.44
N ASP A 190 -7.24 6.35 0.80
CA ASP A 190 -8.32 6.56 1.77
C ASP A 190 -7.97 7.75 2.67
N GLY A 191 -8.90 8.63 2.91
CA GLY A 191 -8.73 9.73 3.84
C GLY A 191 -10.04 10.36 4.29
N TYR A 192 -9.98 11.16 5.34
CA TYR A 192 -11.14 11.91 5.85
C TYR A 192 -11.15 13.33 5.30
N VAL A 193 -12.34 13.81 4.96
CA VAL A 193 -12.53 15.19 4.49
C VAL A 193 -12.32 16.17 5.65
N LYS A 194 -11.36 17.06 5.47
CA LYS A 194 -11.06 18.17 6.39
C LYS A 194 -11.59 19.51 5.86
N LYS A 195 -11.75 20.49 6.77
CA LYS A 195 -12.03 21.88 6.38
C LYS A 195 -10.85 22.43 5.59
N GLY A 196 -11.11 23.13 4.47
CA GLY A 196 -10.12 23.84 3.66
C GLY A 196 -10.50 25.31 3.49
N LYS A 197 -9.69 26.08 2.76
CA LYS A 197 -9.89 27.52 2.53
C LYS A 197 -11.09 27.86 1.64
N LYS A 198 -11.85 26.87 1.14
CA LYS A 198 -13.06 27.02 0.28
C LYS A 198 -12.85 27.82 -1.01
N LEU A 199 -11.61 28.01 -1.48
CA LEU A 199 -11.28 28.80 -2.68
C LEU A 199 -11.98 28.24 -3.94
N GLY A 200 -11.98 26.92 -4.13
CA GLY A 200 -12.66 26.31 -5.26
C GLY A 200 -14.15 26.62 -5.33
N ARG A 201 -14.82 26.82 -4.16
CA ARG A 201 -16.24 27.19 -4.13
C ARG A 201 -16.48 28.58 -4.75
N LYS A 202 -15.59 29.54 -4.52
CA LYS A 202 -15.67 30.89 -5.12
C LYS A 202 -15.52 30.86 -6.65
N LEU A 203 -14.85 29.81 -7.18
CA LEU A 203 -14.62 29.57 -8.60
C LEU A 203 -15.66 28.64 -9.25
N GLY A 204 -16.77 28.33 -8.58
CA GLY A 204 -17.80 27.41 -9.08
C GLY A 204 -17.51 25.91 -8.84
N TYR A 205 -16.34 25.57 -8.33
CA TYR A 205 -15.92 24.18 -8.10
C TYR A 205 -15.87 23.85 -6.62
N ARG A 206 -16.85 23.07 -6.14
CA ARG A 206 -16.85 22.59 -4.75
C ARG A 206 -15.84 21.47 -4.59
N THR A 207 -14.80 21.67 -3.79
CA THR A 207 -13.75 20.68 -3.52
C THR A 207 -13.79 20.18 -2.06
N CYS A 208 -13.45 18.93 -1.89
CA CYS A 208 -13.17 18.32 -0.59
C CYS A 208 -11.66 18.21 -0.42
N ASN A 209 -11.14 18.63 0.74
CA ASN A 209 -9.72 18.49 1.05
C ASN A 209 -9.49 17.21 1.83
N ILE A 210 -8.60 16.35 1.33
CA ILE A 210 -8.17 15.12 1.98
C ILE A 210 -6.71 15.26 2.35
N TYR A 211 -6.42 15.09 3.64
CA TYR A 211 -5.05 15.04 4.12
C TYR A 211 -4.45 13.65 3.85
N ILE A 212 -3.31 13.61 3.16
CA ILE A 212 -2.61 12.37 2.83
C ILE A 212 -1.57 12.09 3.90
N LYS A 213 -1.74 10.98 4.61
CA LYS A 213 -0.77 10.52 5.61
C LYS A 213 -0.34 9.09 5.30
N ASN A 214 0.97 8.86 5.35
CA ASN A 214 1.61 7.55 5.18
C ASN A 214 1.58 6.95 3.76
N TYR A 215 0.78 7.42 2.82
CA TYR A 215 0.81 6.94 1.43
C TYR A 215 1.97 7.55 0.66
N ILE A 216 2.52 6.77 -0.27
CA ILE A 216 3.40 7.33 -1.30
C ILE A 216 2.67 8.47 -2.02
N LEU A 217 3.39 9.54 -2.29
CA LEU A 217 2.84 10.67 -3.04
C LEU A 217 3.04 10.39 -4.53
N PRO A 218 1.95 10.31 -5.31
CA PRO A 218 2.07 10.24 -6.77
C PRO A 218 2.55 11.57 -7.33
N LYS A 219 2.77 11.64 -8.63
CA LYS A 219 3.19 12.88 -9.31
C LYS A 219 2.24 14.02 -8.98
N VAL A 220 2.76 15.18 -8.61
CA VAL A 220 1.94 16.38 -8.35
C VAL A 220 1.21 16.81 -9.62
N GLY A 221 -0.07 17.19 -9.51
CA GLY A 221 -0.89 17.65 -10.63
C GLY A 221 -2.35 17.23 -10.57
N ILE A 222 -2.99 17.23 -11.73
CA ILE A 222 -4.43 17.02 -11.92
C ILE A 222 -4.68 15.58 -12.38
N TYR A 223 -5.74 14.96 -11.82
CA TYR A 223 -6.11 13.57 -12.07
C TYR A 223 -7.58 13.38 -12.37
N ALA A 224 -7.90 12.55 -13.33
CA ALA A 224 -9.22 11.93 -13.41
C ALA A 224 -9.34 10.87 -12.31
N ILE A 225 -10.39 10.94 -11.49
CA ILE A 225 -10.55 10.10 -10.31
C ILE A 225 -11.95 9.49 -10.24
N LYS A 226 -12.06 8.34 -9.55
CA LYS A 226 -13.36 7.83 -9.08
C LYS A 226 -13.35 7.83 -7.55
N VAL A 227 -14.50 8.13 -6.95
CA VAL A 227 -14.61 8.35 -5.50
C VAL A 227 -15.72 7.50 -4.92
N VAL A 228 -15.41 6.83 -3.81
CA VAL A 228 -16.39 6.15 -2.95
C VAL A 228 -16.51 6.93 -1.64
N ILE A 229 -17.75 7.24 -1.24
CA ILE A 229 -18.07 8.01 -0.04
C ILE A 229 -18.47 7.04 1.09
N GLY A 230 -17.71 7.04 2.17
CA GLY A 230 -17.94 6.15 3.32
C GLY A 230 -17.80 4.67 2.93
N ASN A 231 -18.76 3.86 3.39
CA ASN A 231 -18.81 2.42 3.13
C ASN A 231 -19.77 2.06 1.97
N LYS A 232 -20.25 3.06 1.22
CA LYS A 232 -21.19 2.83 0.12
C LYS A 232 -20.50 2.10 -1.03
N ARG A 233 -21.29 1.35 -1.84
CA ARG A 233 -20.78 0.70 -3.07
C ARG A 233 -20.78 1.65 -4.27
N LYS A 234 -21.58 2.74 -4.21
CA LYS A 234 -21.70 3.70 -5.32
C LYS A 234 -20.40 4.46 -5.54
N MET A 235 -19.94 4.48 -6.78
CA MET A 235 -18.78 5.24 -7.23
C MET A 235 -19.22 6.48 -7.97
N TYR A 236 -18.54 7.58 -7.71
CA TYR A 236 -18.75 8.87 -8.36
C TYR A 236 -17.52 9.23 -9.17
N ASN A 237 -17.74 9.81 -10.32
CA ASN A 237 -16.68 10.39 -11.14
C ASN A 237 -16.26 11.74 -10.56
N GLY A 238 -15.00 12.11 -10.77
CA GLY A 238 -14.49 13.39 -10.27
C GLY A 238 -13.15 13.76 -10.86
N ILE A 239 -12.66 14.90 -10.42
CA ILE A 239 -11.31 15.41 -10.70
C ILE A 239 -10.60 15.67 -9.38
N GLY A 240 -9.31 15.37 -9.32
CA GLY A 240 -8.48 15.55 -8.14
C GLY A 240 -7.26 16.39 -8.44
N TYR A 241 -6.92 17.33 -7.56
CA TYR A 241 -5.67 18.04 -7.57
C TYR A 241 -4.80 17.58 -6.39
N LEU A 242 -3.66 16.99 -6.69
CA LEU A 242 -2.62 16.70 -5.71
C LEU A 242 -1.61 17.84 -5.73
N GLY A 243 -1.47 18.52 -4.62
CA GLY A 243 -0.56 19.66 -4.50
C GLY A 243 0.10 19.77 -3.14
N SER A 244 0.96 20.76 -3.00
CA SER A 244 1.61 21.12 -1.73
C SER A 244 1.35 22.57 -1.40
N ARG A 245 1.18 22.88 -0.12
CA ARG A 245 1.11 24.25 0.40
C ARG A 245 2.24 24.49 1.39
N PRO A 246 2.87 25.66 1.35
CA PRO A 246 3.77 26.09 2.42
C PRO A 246 3.01 26.16 3.75
N THR A 247 3.64 25.72 4.82
CA THR A 247 3.15 25.85 6.20
C THR A 247 4.32 26.21 7.11
N PHE A 248 4.04 26.68 8.32
CA PHE A 248 5.08 27.01 9.32
C PHE A 248 6.00 25.80 9.66
N GLY A 249 5.55 24.55 9.42
CA GLY A 249 6.32 23.32 9.64
C GLY A 249 6.80 22.63 8.36
N GLY A 250 6.81 23.32 7.20
CA GLY A 250 7.23 22.74 5.91
C GLY A 250 6.14 22.77 4.84
N LYS A 251 6.08 21.73 3.99
CA LYS A 251 5.08 21.61 2.93
C LYS A 251 3.99 20.62 3.33
N GLU A 252 2.75 21.09 3.49
CA GLU A 252 1.60 20.21 3.64
C GLU A 252 1.15 19.70 2.26
N ILE A 253 1.06 18.38 2.12
CA ILE A 253 0.54 17.74 0.92
C ILE A 253 -0.94 17.46 1.12
N PHE A 254 -1.74 17.87 0.16
CA PHE A 254 -3.19 17.72 0.18
C PHE A 254 -3.71 17.21 -1.17
N LEU A 255 -4.85 16.56 -1.10
CA LEU A 255 -5.62 16.14 -2.26
C LEU A 255 -6.96 16.89 -2.24
N GLU A 256 -7.15 17.81 -3.16
CA GLU A 256 -8.45 18.44 -3.40
C GLU A 256 -9.24 17.60 -4.39
N VAL A 257 -10.46 17.27 -4.03
CA VAL A 257 -11.34 16.38 -4.80
C VAL A 257 -12.64 17.10 -5.12
N ASN A 258 -12.93 17.32 -6.39
CA ASN A 258 -14.23 17.71 -6.89
C ASN A 258 -14.96 16.46 -7.39
N ILE A 259 -16.12 16.15 -6.78
CA ILE A 259 -16.94 14.98 -7.14
C ILE A 259 -18.09 15.48 -8.01
N PHE A 260 -18.18 15.00 -9.24
CA PHE A 260 -19.19 15.44 -10.18
C PHE A 260 -20.60 15.09 -9.71
N GLY A 261 -21.51 16.07 -9.79
CA GLY A 261 -22.91 15.91 -9.37
C GLY A 261 -23.14 15.88 -7.86
N ILE A 262 -22.08 16.07 -7.02
CA ILE A 262 -22.21 16.07 -5.57
C ILE A 262 -22.05 17.46 -5.01
N GLN A 263 -23.15 18.01 -4.45
CA GLN A 263 -23.14 19.32 -3.79
C GLN A 263 -23.18 19.27 -2.26
N LYS A 264 -23.29 18.08 -1.68
CA LYS A 264 -23.43 17.87 -0.22
C LYS A 264 -22.15 18.21 0.54
N LYS A 265 -22.30 18.64 1.80
CA LYS A 265 -21.17 18.78 2.74
C LYS A 265 -20.68 17.39 3.14
N LEU A 266 -19.38 17.10 2.91
CA LEU A 266 -18.78 15.80 3.17
C LEU A 266 -17.75 15.82 4.32
N TYR A 267 -17.75 16.87 5.16
CA TYR A 267 -16.82 16.96 6.28
C TYR A 267 -16.88 15.73 7.18
N LYS A 268 -15.74 15.29 7.68
CA LYS A 268 -15.56 14.10 8.51
C LYS A 268 -15.95 12.77 7.81
N LYS A 269 -16.45 12.78 6.58
CA LYS A 269 -16.69 11.54 5.83
C LYS A 269 -15.36 10.98 5.32
N ARG A 270 -15.24 9.65 5.35
CA ARG A 270 -14.12 8.94 4.71
C ARG A 270 -14.38 8.89 3.21
N LEU A 271 -13.40 9.28 2.42
CA LEU A 271 -13.41 9.12 0.97
C LEU A 271 -12.32 8.13 0.57
N ARG A 272 -12.67 7.26 -0.39
CA ARG A 272 -11.70 6.47 -1.13
C ARG A 272 -11.58 7.04 -2.52
N VAL A 273 -10.38 7.51 -2.87
CA VAL A 273 -10.10 8.18 -4.15
C VAL A 273 -9.22 7.29 -5.01
N TYR A 274 -9.78 6.75 -6.08
CA TYR A 274 -9.09 5.95 -7.08
C TYR A 274 -8.49 6.86 -8.14
N PHE A 275 -7.19 6.73 -8.38
CA PHE A 275 -6.47 7.49 -9.40
C PHE A 275 -6.55 6.76 -10.74
N ILE A 276 -7.28 7.32 -11.71
CA ILE A 276 -7.57 6.67 -12.98
C ILE A 276 -6.57 7.12 -14.05
N LYS A 277 -6.39 8.42 -14.24
CA LYS A 277 -5.50 8.98 -15.25
C LYS A 277 -4.85 10.26 -14.75
N PHE A 278 -3.55 10.42 -14.99
CA PHE A 278 -2.87 11.68 -14.81
C PHE A 278 -3.21 12.59 -16.00
N ILE A 279 -3.67 13.81 -15.74
CA ILE A 279 -4.10 14.76 -16.77
C ILE A 279 -2.95 15.69 -17.13
N ARG A 280 -2.42 16.42 -16.15
CA ARG A 280 -1.33 17.37 -16.33
C ARG A 280 -0.66 17.74 -15.01
N MET A 281 0.50 18.37 -15.12
CA MET A 281 1.18 19.01 -14.00
C MET A 281 0.44 20.30 -13.57
N ASP A 282 0.78 20.76 -12.38
CA ASP A 282 0.36 22.05 -11.88
C ASP A 282 0.85 23.20 -12.78
N LYS A 283 0.07 24.28 -12.86
CA LYS A 283 0.40 25.50 -13.62
C LYS A 283 0.02 26.72 -12.80
N LYS A 284 0.81 27.77 -12.91
CA LYS A 284 0.47 29.10 -12.41
C LYS A 284 -0.37 29.86 -13.46
N PHE A 285 -1.36 30.59 -13.02
CA PHE A 285 -2.25 31.38 -13.89
C PHE A 285 -2.15 32.87 -13.53
N LYS A 286 -2.17 33.71 -14.55
CA LYS A 286 -2.08 35.18 -14.39
C LYS A 286 -3.33 35.77 -13.72
N ASN A 287 -4.51 35.16 -13.94
CA ASN A 287 -5.78 35.60 -13.35
C ASN A 287 -6.76 34.44 -13.18
N SER A 288 -7.86 34.69 -12.47
CA SER A 288 -8.90 33.70 -12.18
C SER A 288 -9.64 33.20 -13.43
N ALA A 289 -9.85 34.04 -14.43
CA ALA A 289 -10.53 33.64 -15.67
C ALA A 289 -9.74 32.58 -16.44
N LYS A 290 -8.41 32.74 -16.57
CA LYS A 290 -7.52 31.73 -17.18
C LYS A 290 -7.50 30.42 -16.38
N LEU A 291 -7.53 30.51 -15.04
CA LEU A 291 -7.64 29.35 -14.18
C LEU A 291 -8.95 28.58 -14.41
N ILE A 292 -10.09 29.29 -14.40
CA ILE A 292 -11.42 28.68 -14.61
C ILE A 292 -11.49 28.02 -15.99
N ASN A 293 -11.02 28.68 -17.06
CA ASN A 293 -10.99 28.09 -18.40
C ASN A 293 -10.18 26.79 -18.45
N GLN A 294 -9.01 26.76 -17.78
CA GLN A 294 -8.22 25.53 -17.71
C GLN A 294 -8.93 24.46 -16.89
N MET A 295 -9.59 24.80 -15.78
CA MET A 295 -10.37 23.84 -14.98
C MET A 295 -11.51 23.21 -15.80
N ASN A 296 -12.20 24.00 -16.63
CA ASN A 296 -13.23 23.48 -17.56
C ASN A 296 -12.64 22.46 -18.54
N LYS A 297 -11.48 22.77 -19.15
CA LYS A 297 -10.77 21.84 -20.05
C LYS A 297 -10.38 20.55 -19.31
N ASP A 298 -9.85 20.68 -18.09
CA ASP A 298 -9.46 19.53 -17.27
C ASP A 298 -10.65 18.63 -16.93
N VAL A 299 -11.83 19.21 -16.63
CA VAL A 299 -13.07 18.45 -16.36
C VAL A 299 -13.55 17.69 -17.60
N ILE A 300 -13.52 18.32 -18.78
CA ILE A 300 -13.88 17.66 -20.05
C ILE A 300 -12.94 16.46 -20.29
N PHE A 301 -11.64 16.68 -20.13
CA PHE A 301 -10.64 15.62 -20.28
C PHE A 301 -10.82 14.50 -19.25
N ALA A 302 -11.11 14.84 -17.99
CA ALA A 302 -11.38 13.88 -16.94
C ALA A 302 -12.60 13.01 -17.29
N LYS A 303 -13.70 13.61 -17.73
CA LYS A 303 -14.94 12.87 -18.13
C LYS A 303 -14.65 11.87 -19.26
N LYS A 304 -13.85 12.23 -20.27
CA LYS A 304 -13.42 11.30 -21.34
C LYS A 304 -12.61 10.11 -20.77
N GLY A 305 -11.65 10.38 -19.86
CA GLY A 305 -10.80 9.35 -19.26
C GLY A 305 -11.51 8.43 -18.27
N LEU A 306 -12.68 8.82 -17.73
CA LEU A 306 -13.42 8.06 -16.71
C LEU A 306 -14.36 6.97 -17.27
N LYS A 307 -14.47 6.84 -18.60
CA LYS A 307 -15.16 5.71 -19.27
C LYS A 307 -14.45 4.37 -19.03
N THR A 308 -13.17 4.38 -18.61
CA THR A 308 -12.38 3.18 -18.31
C THR A 308 -12.93 2.40 -17.13
N LYS A 309 -13.05 1.07 -17.28
CA LYS A 309 -13.43 0.18 -16.17
C LYS A 309 -12.33 0.14 -15.09
N LEU A 310 -12.74 0.11 -13.83
CA LEU A 310 -11.83 -0.11 -12.72
C LEU A 310 -11.39 -1.57 -12.64
N VAL A 311 -10.15 -1.79 -12.28
CA VAL A 311 -9.68 -3.09 -11.78
C VAL A 311 -9.86 -3.08 -10.26
N LEU A 312 -10.85 -3.81 -9.76
CA LEU A 312 -11.23 -3.88 -8.34
C LEU A 312 -10.55 -5.06 -7.62
#